data_ff7999eb3ed2e9f14c38fd749908ba3d
#
_entry.id   ff7999eb3ed2e9f14c38fd749908ba3d
#
_cell.length_a   1.000
_cell.length_b   1.000
_cell.length_c   1.000
_cell.angle_alpha   90.00
_cell.angle_beta   90.00
_cell.angle_gamma   90.00
#
_symmetry.space_group_name_H-M   'P 1'
#
loop_
_entity.id
_entity.type
_entity.pdbx_description
1 polymer ?
#
loop_
_entity_poly.entity_id
_entity_poly.type
_entity_poly.pdbx_seq_one_letter_code
_entity_poly.pdbx_strand_id
1 'polypeptide(L)'
;PGGRKLVIDVKCSLDAYVAAVEAEDGPERARHLKAHAAAVRTHATGLASKSYEKSVEGAVDFVVLFVPGENFLSAALEQDRALMNDFMTRRLVLAGPINLIAVARTVAAMRDQARLAEQAAEIAKLGRELYDSLRIMGGNFSAVQKSLDGAVANWNKLVAQVDSRVMLRAKRFEQLGATTGLEAIVELKAIEAVPMLPTHSELLPPAAEG
;
A
#
# COMPACT_ATOMS: atom_id res chain seq x y z
N PRO A 1 -7.61 -9.62 7.69
CA PRO A 1 -6.88 -9.11 6.54
C PRO A 1 -7.82 -9.05 5.33
N GLY A 2 -7.72 -8.03 4.48
CA GLY A 2 -8.57 -7.85 3.31
C GLY A 2 -10.07 -7.70 3.61
N GLY A 3 -10.44 -7.07 4.73
CA GLY A 3 -11.84 -6.89 5.15
C GLY A 3 -12.51 -8.16 5.70
N ARG A 4 -11.79 -9.30 5.79
CA ARG A 4 -12.35 -10.55 6.32
C ARG A 4 -12.60 -10.50 7.83
N LYS A 5 -13.67 -11.12 8.25
CA LYS A 5 -14.13 -11.16 9.65
C LYS A 5 -14.08 -12.59 10.18
N LEU A 6 -13.45 -12.79 11.34
CA LEU A 6 -13.50 -14.06 12.05
C LEU A 6 -14.71 -14.03 13.01
N VAL A 7 -15.60 -15.00 12.87
CA VAL A 7 -16.75 -15.15 13.75
C VAL A 7 -16.37 -16.08 14.90
N ILE A 8 -16.61 -15.63 16.13
CA ILE A 8 -16.38 -16.41 17.36
C ILE A 8 -17.69 -16.47 18.13
N ASP A 9 -18.18 -17.67 18.38
CA ASP A 9 -19.36 -17.91 19.22
C ASP A 9 -18.92 -18.40 20.61
N VAL A 10 -19.51 -17.85 21.68
CA VAL A 10 -19.03 -18.00 23.06
C VAL A 10 -20.08 -18.67 23.95
N LYS A 11 -21.01 -19.44 23.43
CA LYS A 11 -22.06 -20.03 24.20
C LYS A 11 -21.77 -21.52 24.56
N CYS A 12 -21.41 -21.81 25.78
CA CYS A 12 -21.22 -23.17 26.29
C CYS A 12 -21.93 -23.33 27.63
N SER A 13 -22.86 -24.28 27.72
CA SER A 13 -23.43 -24.67 29.03
C SER A 13 -22.46 -25.58 29.77
N LEU A 14 -22.12 -25.20 30.99
CA LEU A 14 -21.22 -25.96 31.88
C LEU A 14 -21.95 -26.73 32.97
N ASP A 15 -23.27 -26.65 33.03
CA ASP A 15 -24.06 -27.22 34.11
C ASP A 15 -23.80 -28.73 34.28
N ALA A 16 -23.78 -29.47 33.19
CA ALA A 16 -23.49 -30.89 33.21
C ALA A 16 -22.04 -31.23 33.62
N TYR A 17 -21.07 -30.35 33.30
CA TYR A 17 -19.69 -30.54 33.76
C TYR A 17 -19.57 -30.27 35.28
N VAL A 18 -20.19 -29.21 35.77
CA VAL A 18 -20.21 -28.88 37.21
C VAL A 18 -20.84 -30.04 38.00
N ALA A 19 -21.98 -30.52 37.52
CA ALA A 19 -22.64 -31.71 38.14
C ALA A 19 -21.74 -32.95 38.13
N ALA A 20 -20.91 -33.14 37.08
CA ALA A 20 -19.95 -34.24 37.03
C ALA A 20 -18.80 -34.08 38.04
N VAL A 21 -18.40 -32.84 38.35
CA VAL A 21 -17.36 -32.59 39.36
C VAL A 21 -17.89 -32.79 40.79
N GLU A 22 -19.16 -32.46 41.00
CA GLU A 22 -19.86 -32.59 42.29
C GLU A 22 -20.34 -34.02 42.58
N ALA A 23 -20.41 -34.89 41.57
CA ALA A 23 -20.87 -36.26 41.75
C ALA A 23 -19.90 -37.11 42.59
N GLU A 24 -20.42 -37.80 43.60
CA GLU A 24 -19.64 -38.61 44.54
C GLU A 24 -19.24 -39.97 43.95
N ASP A 25 -19.99 -40.53 43.00
CA ASP A 25 -19.78 -41.86 42.41
C ASP A 25 -19.32 -41.81 40.93
N GLY A 26 -18.62 -42.87 40.49
CA GLY A 26 -18.10 -43.00 39.13
C GLY A 26 -19.18 -43.11 38.07
N PRO A 27 -20.26 -43.90 38.23
CA PRO A 27 -21.36 -43.99 37.27
C PRO A 27 -22.14 -42.70 37.08
N GLU A 28 -22.42 -41.97 38.14
CA GLU A 28 -23.10 -40.68 38.07
C GLU A 28 -22.24 -39.62 37.38
N ARG A 29 -20.99 -39.54 37.78
CA ARG A 29 -20.00 -38.68 37.09
C ARG A 29 -19.91 -38.97 35.59
N ALA A 30 -19.84 -40.24 35.20
CA ALA A 30 -19.77 -40.64 33.80
C ALA A 30 -21.02 -40.22 33.00
N ARG A 31 -22.22 -40.31 33.64
CA ARG A 31 -23.47 -39.82 33.05
C ARG A 31 -23.44 -38.32 32.79
N HIS A 32 -22.97 -37.53 33.72
CA HIS A 32 -22.88 -36.09 33.62
C HIS A 32 -21.83 -35.64 32.57
N LEU A 33 -20.68 -36.33 32.47
CA LEU A 33 -19.69 -36.07 31.44
C LEU A 33 -20.23 -36.36 30.03
N LYS A 34 -20.99 -37.46 29.87
CA LYS A 34 -21.67 -37.73 28.56
C LYS A 34 -22.70 -36.66 28.21
N ALA A 35 -23.44 -36.17 29.20
CA ALA A 35 -24.40 -35.07 29.02
C ALA A 35 -23.70 -33.77 28.61
N HIS A 36 -22.53 -33.49 29.19
CA HIS A 36 -21.70 -32.35 28.81
C HIS A 36 -21.23 -32.44 27.31
N ALA A 37 -20.70 -33.61 26.89
CA ALA A 37 -20.31 -33.81 25.51
C ALA A 37 -21.50 -33.68 24.55
N ALA A 38 -22.67 -34.20 24.90
CA ALA A 38 -23.89 -34.06 24.10
C ALA A 38 -24.35 -32.57 24.00
N ALA A 39 -24.23 -31.80 25.08
CA ALA A 39 -24.53 -30.37 25.07
C ALA A 39 -23.60 -29.59 24.15
N VAL A 40 -22.29 -29.86 24.17
CA VAL A 40 -21.29 -29.27 23.25
C VAL A 40 -21.63 -29.62 21.81
N ARG A 41 -21.94 -30.88 21.51
CA ARG A 41 -22.36 -31.35 20.19
C ARG A 41 -23.61 -30.65 19.67
N THR A 42 -24.63 -30.56 20.51
CA THR A 42 -25.91 -29.90 20.18
C THR A 42 -25.69 -28.42 19.86
N HIS A 43 -24.90 -27.76 20.69
CA HIS A 43 -24.58 -26.36 20.47
C HIS A 43 -23.82 -26.13 19.15
N ALA A 44 -22.80 -26.91 18.91
CA ALA A 44 -22.01 -26.82 17.66
C ALA A 44 -22.85 -27.14 16.41
N THR A 45 -23.73 -28.13 16.48
CA THR A 45 -24.66 -28.44 15.39
C THR A 45 -25.60 -27.27 15.10
N GLY A 46 -26.15 -26.65 16.15
CA GLY A 46 -26.98 -25.46 16.04
C GLY A 46 -26.20 -24.26 15.48
N LEU A 47 -24.91 -24.14 15.80
CA LEU A 47 -24.04 -23.10 15.28
C LEU A 47 -23.76 -23.28 13.79
N ALA A 48 -23.46 -24.50 13.36
CA ALA A 48 -23.24 -24.84 11.96
C ALA A 48 -24.46 -24.53 11.07
N SER A 49 -25.68 -24.64 11.60
CA SER A 49 -26.90 -24.34 10.85
C SER A 49 -27.15 -22.84 10.61
N LYS A 50 -26.47 -21.95 11.33
CA LYS A 50 -26.70 -20.50 11.24
C LYS A 50 -26.08 -19.83 10.02
N SER A 51 -25.28 -20.58 9.23
CA SER A 51 -24.68 -20.10 7.96
C SER A 51 -24.09 -18.69 8.07
N TYR A 52 -23.19 -18.47 9.03
CA TYR A 52 -22.59 -17.14 9.29
C TYR A 52 -21.87 -16.57 8.08
N GLU A 53 -21.34 -17.43 7.17
CA GLU A 53 -20.77 -17.03 5.89
C GLU A 53 -21.75 -16.24 5.01
N LYS A 54 -23.07 -16.48 5.17
CA LYS A 54 -24.13 -15.76 4.44
C LYS A 54 -24.65 -14.54 5.18
N SER A 55 -24.54 -14.56 6.53
CA SER A 55 -25.11 -13.52 7.39
C SER A 55 -24.13 -12.40 7.72
N VAL A 56 -22.82 -12.67 7.64
CA VAL A 56 -21.76 -11.71 7.96
C VAL A 56 -20.91 -11.49 6.71
N GLU A 57 -21.10 -10.34 6.08
CA GLU A 57 -20.33 -9.96 4.91
C GLU A 57 -18.81 -9.97 5.23
N GLY A 58 -18.04 -10.69 4.43
CA GLY A 58 -16.60 -10.85 4.62
C GLY A 58 -16.21 -11.88 5.69
N ALA A 59 -17.15 -12.71 6.20
CA ALA A 59 -16.80 -13.80 7.10
C ALA A 59 -15.81 -14.78 6.44
N VAL A 60 -14.87 -15.31 7.24
CA VAL A 60 -14.05 -16.45 6.82
C VAL A 60 -14.91 -17.72 6.77
N ASP A 61 -14.45 -18.73 6.04
CA ASP A 61 -15.19 -19.98 5.76
C ASP A 61 -15.35 -20.89 6.98
N PHE A 62 -15.02 -20.45 8.17
CA PHE A 62 -15.18 -21.21 9.42
C PHE A 62 -15.59 -20.30 10.58
N VAL A 63 -16.19 -20.91 11.59
CA VAL A 63 -16.60 -20.25 12.83
C VAL A 63 -15.85 -20.88 14.00
N VAL A 64 -15.33 -20.07 14.90
CA VAL A 64 -14.70 -20.56 16.13
C VAL A 64 -15.78 -20.73 17.19
N LEU A 65 -15.94 -21.95 17.72
CA LEU A 65 -16.70 -22.21 18.93
C LEU A 65 -15.76 -22.14 20.12
N PHE A 66 -15.90 -21.10 20.90
CA PHE A 66 -15.09 -20.91 22.10
C PHE A 66 -15.68 -21.65 23.29
N VAL A 67 -14.86 -22.45 23.95
CA VAL A 67 -15.15 -23.15 25.20
C VAL A 67 -14.30 -22.50 26.30
N PRO A 68 -14.89 -22.00 27.41
CA PRO A 68 -14.20 -21.13 28.36
C PRO A 68 -13.21 -21.84 29.32
N GLY A 69 -12.72 -23.01 28.95
CA GLY A 69 -11.68 -23.75 29.67
C GLY A 69 -11.24 -24.99 28.91
N GLU A 70 -9.94 -25.26 28.92
CA GLU A 70 -9.35 -26.42 28.23
C GLU A 70 -9.84 -27.75 28.82
N ASN A 71 -10.06 -27.80 30.14
CA ASN A 71 -10.61 -28.96 30.83
C ASN A 71 -12.02 -29.31 30.35
N PHE A 72 -12.88 -28.34 30.08
CA PHE A 72 -14.23 -28.58 29.56
C PHE A 72 -14.18 -29.16 28.16
N LEU A 73 -13.26 -28.65 27.32
CA LEU A 73 -13.04 -29.14 25.97
C LEU A 73 -12.49 -30.57 25.99
N SER A 74 -11.47 -30.86 26.81
CA SER A 74 -10.90 -32.21 26.95
C SER A 74 -11.95 -33.21 27.45
N ALA A 75 -12.74 -32.86 28.46
CA ALA A 75 -13.79 -33.73 28.99
C ALA A 75 -14.84 -34.08 27.90
N ALA A 76 -15.22 -33.12 27.06
CA ALA A 76 -16.15 -33.39 25.96
C ALA A 76 -15.54 -34.33 24.90
N LEU A 77 -14.27 -34.11 24.50
CA LEU A 77 -13.58 -34.92 23.52
C LEU A 77 -13.24 -36.35 24.01
N GLU A 78 -13.01 -36.53 25.31
CA GLU A 78 -12.83 -37.86 25.91
C GLU A 78 -14.08 -38.70 25.81
N GLN A 79 -15.26 -38.08 26.03
CA GLN A 79 -16.56 -38.78 25.96
C GLN A 79 -17.03 -38.98 24.49
N ASP A 80 -16.65 -38.10 23.58
CA ASP A 80 -17.08 -38.15 22.19
C ASP A 80 -15.92 -37.83 21.25
N ARG A 81 -15.15 -38.86 20.92
CA ARG A 81 -13.98 -38.75 20.02
C ARG A 81 -14.32 -38.32 18.58
N ALA A 82 -15.57 -38.57 18.16
CA ALA A 82 -16.02 -38.17 16.82
C ALA A 82 -16.28 -36.64 16.73
N LEU A 83 -16.40 -35.96 17.85
CA LEU A 83 -16.73 -34.54 17.94
C LEU A 83 -15.80 -33.66 17.12
N MET A 84 -14.51 -33.94 17.20
CA MET A 84 -13.49 -33.16 16.47
C MET A 84 -13.68 -33.26 14.94
N ASN A 85 -13.82 -34.48 14.41
CA ASN A 85 -14.01 -34.70 12.98
C ASN A 85 -15.32 -34.11 12.47
N ASP A 86 -16.41 -34.28 13.25
CA ASP A 86 -17.72 -33.71 12.91
C ASP A 86 -17.66 -32.18 12.79
N PHE A 87 -16.90 -31.53 13.65
CA PHE A 87 -16.78 -30.07 13.63
C PHE A 87 -15.92 -29.59 12.46
N MET A 88 -14.82 -30.25 12.19
CA MET A 88 -13.97 -29.92 11.02
C MET A 88 -14.76 -30.02 9.70
N THR A 89 -15.57 -31.08 9.53
CA THR A 89 -16.42 -31.22 8.33
C THR A 89 -17.49 -30.12 8.22
N ARG A 90 -17.91 -29.56 9.34
CA ARG A 90 -18.91 -28.46 9.43
C ARG A 90 -18.28 -27.07 9.42
N ARG A 91 -16.96 -26.96 9.17
CA ARG A 91 -16.22 -25.69 9.20
C ARG A 91 -16.28 -24.99 10.56
N LEU A 92 -16.34 -25.76 11.63
CA LEU A 92 -16.26 -25.27 13.01
C LEU A 92 -14.88 -25.61 13.57
N VAL A 93 -14.29 -24.66 14.26
CA VAL A 93 -13.03 -24.81 15.00
C VAL A 93 -13.33 -24.68 16.50
N LEU A 94 -13.06 -25.75 17.24
CA LEU A 94 -13.14 -25.70 18.70
C LEU A 94 -11.90 -25.00 19.26
N ALA A 95 -12.08 -24.03 20.13
CA ALA A 95 -10.97 -23.33 20.77
C ALA A 95 -11.22 -23.11 22.26
N GLY A 96 -10.28 -23.55 23.07
CA GLY A 96 -10.13 -23.11 24.45
C GLY A 96 -9.40 -21.76 24.53
N PRO A 97 -9.19 -21.23 25.74
CA PRO A 97 -8.54 -19.94 25.95
C PRO A 97 -7.16 -19.82 25.30
N ILE A 98 -6.32 -20.85 25.41
CA ILE A 98 -4.95 -20.85 24.86
C ILE A 98 -5.00 -20.86 23.33
N ASN A 99 -5.83 -21.72 22.75
CA ASN A 99 -5.96 -21.85 21.30
C ASN A 99 -6.58 -20.58 20.68
N LEU A 100 -7.53 -19.96 21.35
CA LEU A 100 -8.14 -18.71 20.88
C LEU A 100 -7.11 -17.56 20.83
N ILE A 101 -6.22 -17.46 21.84
CA ILE A 101 -5.13 -16.48 21.84
C ILE A 101 -4.18 -16.72 20.64
N ALA A 102 -3.84 -17.99 20.37
CA ALA A 102 -2.99 -18.33 19.22
C ALA A 102 -3.63 -17.93 17.90
N VAL A 103 -4.92 -18.26 17.71
CA VAL A 103 -5.70 -17.86 16.53
C VAL A 103 -5.76 -16.34 16.38
N ALA A 104 -6.06 -15.62 17.47
CA ALA A 104 -6.14 -14.16 17.47
C ALA A 104 -4.80 -13.51 17.09
N ARG A 105 -3.68 -14.01 17.63
CA ARG A 105 -2.33 -13.54 17.29
C ARG A 105 -1.99 -13.81 15.81
N THR A 106 -2.35 -14.97 15.29
CA THR A 106 -2.14 -15.32 13.88
C THR A 106 -2.93 -14.38 12.97
N VAL A 107 -4.20 -14.13 13.28
CA VAL A 107 -5.04 -13.19 12.52
C VAL A 107 -4.48 -11.76 12.58
N ALA A 108 -3.98 -11.32 13.74
CA ALA A 108 -3.34 -10.01 13.89
C ALA A 108 -2.09 -9.90 13.00
N ALA A 109 -1.19 -10.91 13.04
CA ALA A 109 0.01 -10.94 12.20
C ALA A 109 -0.32 -10.93 10.70
N MET A 110 -1.32 -11.70 10.27
CA MET A 110 -1.79 -11.70 8.88
C MET A 110 -2.36 -10.34 8.44
N ARG A 111 -3.05 -9.64 9.36
CA ARG A 111 -3.56 -8.29 9.09
C ARG A 111 -2.42 -7.30 8.88
N ASP A 112 -1.40 -7.36 9.73
CA ASP A 112 -0.24 -6.47 9.63
C ASP A 112 0.53 -6.72 8.35
N GLN A 113 0.70 -7.99 7.95
CA GLN A 113 1.33 -8.34 6.68
C GLN A 113 0.53 -7.84 5.47
N ALA A 114 -0.80 -7.98 5.47
CA ALA A 114 -1.66 -7.45 4.40
C ALA A 114 -1.55 -5.93 4.28
N ARG A 115 -1.55 -5.22 5.41
CA ARG A 115 -1.36 -3.77 5.44
C ARG A 115 -0.01 -3.33 4.87
N LEU A 116 1.07 -4.05 5.21
CA LEU A 116 2.39 -3.79 4.64
C LEU A 116 2.41 -3.98 3.12
N ALA A 117 1.75 -5.02 2.61
CA ALA A 117 1.63 -5.27 1.17
C ALA A 117 0.85 -4.16 0.45
N GLU A 118 -0.25 -3.67 1.03
CA GLU A 118 -1.02 -2.54 0.51
C GLU A 118 -0.17 -1.26 0.46
N GLN A 119 0.55 -0.95 1.54
CA GLN A 119 1.45 0.20 1.59
C GLN A 119 2.59 0.11 0.56
N ALA A 120 3.18 -1.08 0.38
CA ALA A 120 4.22 -1.30 -0.64
C ALA A 120 3.68 -1.07 -2.06
N ALA A 121 2.46 -1.52 -2.35
CA ALA A 121 1.81 -1.30 -3.64
C ALA A 121 1.53 0.20 -3.89
N GLU A 122 1.10 0.94 -2.86
CA GLU A 122 0.88 2.38 -2.94
C GLU A 122 2.19 3.15 -3.18
N ILE A 123 3.26 2.82 -2.45
CA ILE A 123 4.59 3.41 -2.65
C ILE A 123 5.07 3.15 -4.08
N ALA A 124 4.90 1.94 -4.60
CA ALA A 124 5.29 1.61 -5.98
C ALA A 124 4.48 2.40 -7.02
N LYS A 125 3.19 2.67 -6.75
CA LYS A 125 2.35 3.52 -7.60
C LYS A 125 2.84 4.97 -7.60
N LEU A 126 3.02 5.56 -6.43
CA LEU A 126 3.52 6.94 -6.26
C LEU A 126 4.91 7.11 -6.89
N GLY A 127 5.77 6.10 -6.77
CA GLY A 127 7.09 6.09 -7.43
C GLY A 127 7.00 6.18 -8.94
N ARG A 128 6.08 5.45 -9.57
CA ARG A 128 5.85 5.54 -11.03
C ARG A 128 5.31 6.91 -11.44
N GLU A 129 4.36 7.45 -10.71
CA GLU A 129 3.79 8.78 -10.98
C GLU A 129 4.83 9.89 -10.86
N LEU A 130 5.71 9.79 -9.85
CA LEU A 130 6.84 10.71 -9.69
C LEU A 130 7.81 10.60 -10.88
N TYR A 131 8.19 9.39 -11.27
CA TYR A 131 9.08 9.16 -12.40
C TYR A 131 8.51 9.72 -13.71
N ASP A 132 7.23 9.53 -13.98
CA ASP A 132 6.57 10.11 -15.17
C ASP A 132 6.57 11.64 -15.12
N SER A 133 6.36 12.24 -13.95
CA SER A 133 6.44 13.70 -13.78
C SER A 133 7.85 14.23 -14.07
N LEU A 134 8.89 13.54 -13.60
CA LEU A 134 10.28 13.89 -13.86
C LEU A 134 10.61 13.78 -15.35
N ARG A 135 10.11 12.75 -16.04
CA ARG A 135 10.28 12.58 -17.49
C ARG A 135 9.64 13.73 -18.28
N ILE A 136 8.43 14.13 -17.93
CA ILE A 136 7.74 15.27 -18.55
C ILE A 136 8.53 16.57 -18.31
N MET A 137 9.00 16.79 -17.09
CA MET A 137 9.81 17.95 -16.73
C MET A 137 11.10 18.00 -17.55
N GLY A 138 11.81 16.87 -17.73
CA GLY A 138 12.98 16.78 -18.58
C GLY A 138 12.70 17.19 -20.03
N GLY A 139 11.55 16.78 -20.59
CA GLY A 139 11.09 17.22 -21.91
C GLY A 139 10.88 18.74 -21.99
N ASN A 140 10.30 19.34 -20.95
CA ASN A 140 10.09 20.79 -20.88
C ASN A 140 11.42 21.55 -20.81
N PHE A 141 12.40 21.07 -20.04
CA PHE A 141 13.74 21.65 -20.02
C PHE A 141 14.39 21.65 -21.41
N SER A 142 14.31 20.52 -22.13
CA SER A 142 14.84 20.43 -23.49
C SER A 142 14.16 21.41 -24.45
N ALA A 143 12.87 21.64 -24.34
CA ALA A 143 12.13 22.61 -25.14
C ALA A 143 12.57 24.04 -24.85
N VAL A 144 12.76 24.40 -23.59
CA VAL A 144 13.29 25.71 -23.18
C VAL A 144 14.70 25.92 -23.70
N GLN A 145 15.57 24.91 -23.57
CA GLN A 145 16.94 24.98 -24.12
C GLN A 145 16.94 25.28 -25.59
N LYS A 146 16.17 24.55 -26.42
CA LYS A 146 16.05 24.83 -27.86
C LYS A 146 15.58 26.25 -28.18
N SER A 147 14.65 26.77 -27.33
CA SER A 147 14.16 28.15 -27.53
C SER A 147 15.23 29.19 -27.21
N LEU A 148 16.05 28.95 -26.18
CA LEU A 148 17.19 29.81 -25.85
C LEU A 148 18.28 29.76 -26.94
N ASP A 149 18.61 28.58 -27.42
CA ASP A 149 19.56 28.41 -28.52
C ASP A 149 19.09 29.16 -29.77
N GLY A 150 17.79 29.08 -30.09
CA GLY A 150 17.18 29.84 -31.20
C GLY A 150 17.25 31.34 -31.00
N ALA A 151 16.99 31.80 -29.75
CA ALA A 151 17.09 33.22 -29.40
C ALA A 151 18.54 33.76 -29.56
N VAL A 152 19.52 33.00 -29.07
CA VAL A 152 20.95 33.36 -29.22
C VAL A 152 21.37 33.39 -30.69
N ALA A 153 20.96 32.39 -31.49
CA ALA A 153 21.24 32.35 -32.91
C ALA A 153 20.62 33.54 -33.66
N ASN A 154 19.40 33.93 -33.33
CA ASN A 154 18.74 35.11 -33.91
C ASN A 154 19.41 36.42 -33.49
N TRP A 155 19.83 36.52 -32.22
CA TRP A 155 20.62 37.65 -31.73
C TRP A 155 21.91 37.81 -32.51
N ASN A 156 22.68 36.74 -32.69
CA ASN A 156 23.94 36.77 -33.42
C ASN A 156 23.73 37.16 -34.91
N LYS A 157 22.64 36.70 -35.53
CA LYS A 157 22.28 37.15 -36.90
C LYS A 157 21.96 38.64 -36.96
N LEU A 158 21.23 39.15 -35.97
CA LEU A 158 20.90 40.58 -35.89
C LEU A 158 22.15 41.43 -35.73
N VAL A 159 23.06 41.04 -34.82
CA VAL A 159 24.34 41.74 -34.60
C VAL A 159 25.15 41.76 -35.90
N ALA A 160 25.29 40.61 -36.57
CA ALA A 160 26.02 40.54 -37.87
C ALA A 160 25.39 41.43 -38.97
N GLN A 161 24.05 41.56 -38.99
CA GLN A 161 23.38 42.45 -39.93
C GLN A 161 23.61 43.92 -39.61
N VAL A 162 23.60 44.30 -38.33
CA VAL A 162 23.91 45.66 -37.88
C VAL A 162 25.35 46.01 -38.26
N ASP A 163 26.32 45.17 -37.92
CA ASP A 163 27.72 45.38 -38.20
C ASP A 163 28.00 45.53 -39.72
N SER A 164 27.47 44.59 -40.52
CA SER A 164 27.79 44.55 -41.96
C SER A 164 27.03 45.58 -42.81
N ARG A 165 25.83 45.97 -42.39
CA ARG A 165 24.98 46.83 -43.22
C ARG A 165 24.75 48.21 -42.62
N VAL A 166 24.48 48.30 -41.36
CA VAL A 166 24.12 49.56 -40.70
C VAL A 166 25.36 50.36 -40.32
N MET A 167 26.30 49.75 -39.61
CA MET A 167 27.53 50.40 -39.15
C MET A 167 28.43 50.82 -40.33
N LEU A 168 28.50 50.03 -41.37
CA LEU A 168 29.26 50.38 -42.55
C LEU A 168 28.68 51.63 -43.21
N ARG A 169 27.37 51.77 -43.31
CA ARG A 169 26.69 52.97 -43.82
C ARG A 169 26.81 54.17 -42.90
N ALA A 170 26.68 53.94 -41.59
CA ALA A 170 26.84 55.01 -40.59
C ALA A 170 28.22 55.60 -40.61
N LYS A 171 29.30 54.81 -40.70
CA LYS A 171 30.66 55.31 -40.85
C LYS A 171 30.87 56.14 -42.18
N ARG A 172 30.16 55.77 -43.24
CA ARG A 172 30.22 56.54 -44.51
C ARG A 172 29.48 57.86 -44.34
N PHE A 173 28.39 57.97 -43.58
CA PHE A 173 27.71 59.23 -43.25
C PHE A 173 28.58 60.12 -42.38
N GLU A 174 29.29 59.56 -41.41
CA GLU A 174 30.24 60.29 -40.56
C GLU A 174 31.38 60.90 -41.35
N GLN A 175 31.97 60.13 -42.32
CA GLN A 175 33.01 60.61 -43.21
C GLN A 175 32.57 61.74 -44.14
N LEU A 176 31.29 61.86 -44.44
CA LEU A 176 30.69 62.92 -45.26
C LEU A 176 30.29 64.13 -44.41
N GLY A 177 30.59 64.16 -43.10
CA GLY A 177 30.28 65.26 -42.17
C GLY A 177 28.81 65.42 -41.83
N ALA A 178 27.95 64.46 -42.11
CA ALA A 178 26.50 64.52 -41.88
C ALA A 178 26.10 64.24 -40.47
N THR A 179 27.01 63.91 -39.53
CA THR A 179 26.76 63.51 -38.17
C THR A 179 27.15 64.59 -37.13
N THR A 180 27.41 65.79 -37.55
CA THR A 180 27.77 66.87 -36.62
C THR A 180 26.66 67.17 -35.65
N GLY A 181 26.89 66.94 -34.36
CA GLY A 181 25.91 67.18 -33.27
C GLY A 181 24.99 66.01 -32.87
N LEU A 182 25.21 64.79 -33.41
CA LEU A 182 24.49 63.60 -32.99
C LEU A 182 25.23 62.89 -31.86
N GLU A 183 24.44 62.28 -30.91
CA GLU A 183 25.00 61.46 -29.85
C GLU A 183 25.61 60.18 -30.42
N ALA A 184 26.65 59.65 -29.78
CA ALA A 184 27.30 58.41 -30.16
C ALA A 184 26.34 57.21 -30.06
N ILE A 185 26.42 56.31 -31.06
CA ILE A 185 25.62 55.06 -31.03
C ILE A 185 26.09 54.17 -29.86
N VAL A 186 25.15 53.71 -29.05
CA VAL A 186 25.43 52.84 -27.91
C VAL A 186 26.08 51.53 -28.40
N GLU A 187 27.22 51.19 -27.82
CA GLU A 187 27.93 49.97 -28.08
C GLU A 187 27.16 48.76 -27.51
N LEU A 188 26.86 47.76 -28.39
CA LEU A 188 26.19 46.54 -27.98
C LEU A 188 27.19 45.57 -27.31
N LYS A 189 26.90 45.18 -26.07
CA LYS A 189 27.70 44.18 -25.36
C LYS A 189 27.26 42.77 -25.74
N ALA A 190 28.19 41.84 -25.75
CA ALA A 190 27.90 40.41 -25.94
C ALA A 190 27.03 39.88 -24.77
N ILE A 191 26.13 38.93 -25.04
CA ILE A 191 25.40 38.19 -24.03
C ILE A 191 26.35 37.16 -23.46
N GLU A 192 26.84 37.37 -22.25
CA GLU A 192 27.76 36.44 -21.54
C GLU A 192 27.01 35.42 -20.67
N ALA A 193 25.69 35.57 -20.54
CA ALA A 193 24.88 34.66 -19.74
C ALA A 193 24.82 33.25 -20.35
N VAL A 194 25.39 32.28 -19.64
CA VAL A 194 25.33 30.86 -20.00
C VAL A 194 24.30 30.17 -19.13
N PRO A 195 23.34 29.45 -19.70
CA PRO A 195 22.40 28.67 -18.91
C PRO A 195 23.11 27.62 -18.04
N MET A 196 22.73 27.53 -16.79
CA MET A 196 23.26 26.49 -15.88
C MET A 196 22.76 25.10 -16.32
N LEU A 197 23.65 24.13 -16.34
CA LEU A 197 23.26 22.73 -16.53
C LEU A 197 22.80 22.09 -15.22
N PRO A 198 21.83 21.18 -15.26
CA PRO A 198 21.48 20.37 -14.10
C PRO A 198 22.70 19.61 -13.59
N THR A 199 22.83 19.51 -12.26
CA THR A 199 23.93 18.78 -11.62
C THR A 199 23.67 17.28 -11.49
N HIS A 200 22.42 16.85 -11.68
CA HIS A 200 22.01 15.45 -11.58
C HIS A 200 22.18 14.76 -12.95
N SER A 201 22.91 13.63 -12.95
CA SER A 201 23.26 12.88 -14.16
C SER A 201 22.04 12.41 -14.96
N GLU A 202 20.92 12.16 -14.28
CA GLU A 202 19.67 11.71 -14.90
C GLU A 202 18.99 12.77 -15.77
N LEU A 203 19.34 14.04 -15.58
CA LEU A 203 18.83 15.18 -16.35
C LEU A 203 19.81 15.65 -17.46
N LEU A 204 20.98 15.06 -17.52
CA LEU A 204 21.97 15.35 -18.57
C LEU A 204 21.68 14.50 -19.81
N PRO A 205 21.95 15.00 -21.03
CA PRO A 205 21.91 14.18 -22.23
C PRO A 205 22.94 13.04 -22.07
N PRO A 206 22.67 11.84 -22.66
CA PRO A 206 23.67 10.77 -22.66
C PRO A 206 24.96 11.32 -23.29
N ALA A 207 26.10 10.96 -22.64
CA ALA A 207 27.39 11.34 -23.17
C ALA A 207 27.46 10.92 -24.65
N ALA A 208 27.78 11.86 -25.54
CA ALA A 208 27.98 11.54 -26.96
C ALA A 208 29.09 10.47 -27.02
N GLU A 209 28.71 9.26 -27.45
CA GLU A 209 29.67 8.21 -27.75
C GLU A 209 30.58 8.75 -28.88
N GLY A 210 31.84 9.02 -28.53
CA GLY A 210 32.88 9.45 -29.43
C GLY A 210 33.48 8.30 -30.23
#